data_396535800da8cba791699258141e64bf
#
_entry.id   396535800da8cba791699258141e64bf
#
_cell.length_a   1.000
_cell.length_b   1.000
_cell.length_c   1.000
_cell.angle_alpha   90.00
_cell.angle_beta   90.00
_cell.angle_gamma   90.00
#
_symmetry.space_group_name_H-M   'P 1'
#
loop_
_entity.id
_entity.type
_entity.pdbx_description
1 polymer ?
#
loop_
_entity_poly.entity_id
_entity_poly.type
_entity_poly.pdbx_seq_one_letter_code
_entity_poly.pdbx_strand_id
1 'polypeptide(L)'
;MSIEKVIMVAKEEFLRKQVSQYLRKKRIDVAECGSIQEAHDFMGKGNFDLMLLDQSLPDGEGAEFLEEVNLRPAKPMVVMMGAEGSVDLAVQCMAKGAFDYLLKPFSNEQVEIILRKAEQFAQVLNVNQFLTSQEAEDPENEILGESDATNQLRKLIRRVAQTNATVLIQGENGTGKELVAHAMHRNSSRKDGPFIKLNCAALPENLVESELFGHEKGSFTGATNKREGRFELAHGGTIFLDEISELSLPLQSKLLRVLQEREFERVGGNRTIKVDVRVVAATNRKLEQSVEKNEFRQDLYFRLNVVPVHVPALRERDGDVPLLAEAFCQRFIRNHGVPVKGLTPESLTALQGHDWPGNIRELQNVLERAVILCGE
;
A
#
# COMPACT_ATOMS: atom_id res chain seq x y z
N MET A 1 -6.33 -9.14 11.79
CA MET A 1 -7.37 -10.18 11.67
C MET A 1 -6.84 -11.45 12.31
N SER A 2 -7.57 -12.06 13.21
CA SER A 2 -7.31 -13.41 13.67
C SER A 2 -7.73 -14.39 12.56
N ILE A 3 -7.07 -15.53 12.45
CA ILE A 3 -7.53 -16.63 11.58
C ILE A 3 -8.85 -17.16 12.18
N GLU A 4 -9.96 -16.95 11.46
CA GLU A 4 -11.30 -17.31 11.95
C GLU A 4 -11.85 -18.56 11.26
N LYS A 5 -11.52 -18.76 9.97
CA LYS A 5 -12.04 -19.87 9.17
C LYS A 5 -10.94 -20.65 8.50
N VAL A 6 -10.88 -21.93 8.82
CA VAL A 6 -9.89 -22.88 8.28
C VAL A 6 -10.59 -23.98 7.52
N ILE A 7 -10.04 -24.38 6.37
CA ILE A 7 -10.47 -25.57 5.66
C ILE A 7 -9.38 -26.65 5.77
N MET A 8 -9.76 -27.81 6.25
CA MET A 8 -8.89 -28.96 6.43
C MET A 8 -9.18 -30.01 5.37
N VAL A 9 -8.25 -30.20 4.44
CA VAL A 9 -8.39 -31.12 3.31
C VAL A 9 -7.39 -32.25 3.44
N ALA A 10 -7.83 -33.43 3.88
CA ALA A 10 -6.98 -34.58 4.06
C ALA A 10 -7.76 -35.91 3.91
N LYS A 11 -7.13 -36.94 3.35
CA LYS A 11 -7.79 -38.25 3.18
C LYS A 11 -8.04 -38.97 4.50
N GLU A 12 -7.17 -38.77 5.50
CA GLU A 12 -7.22 -39.48 6.78
C GLU A 12 -8.26 -38.83 7.72
N GLU A 13 -9.37 -39.50 7.99
CA GLU A 13 -10.44 -38.99 8.86
C GLU A 13 -9.95 -38.73 10.29
N PHE A 14 -9.06 -39.59 10.83
CA PHE A 14 -8.51 -39.39 12.16
C PHE A 14 -7.73 -38.08 12.27
N LEU A 15 -6.87 -37.81 11.30
CA LEU A 15 -6.09 -36.57 11.23
C LEU A 15 -6.99 -35.36 11.13
N ARG A 16 -8.02 -35.38 10.25
CA ARG A 16 -9.00 -34.31 10.12
C ARG A 16 -9.67 -34.01 11.46
N LYS A 17 -10.20 -35.04 12.12
CA LYS A 17 -10.89 -34.87 13.42
C LYS A 17 -9.96 -34.34 14.51
N GLN A 18 -8.74 -34.83 14.61
CA GLN A 18 -7.77 -34.40 15.61
C GLN A 18 -7.43 -32.92 15.45
N VAL A 19 -7.06 -32.48 14.25
CA VAL A 19 -6.68 -31.08 13.98
C VAL A 19 -7.90 -30.16 14.10
N SER A 20 -9.04 -30.54 13.55
CA SER A 20 -10.28 -29.77 13.67
C SER A 20 -10.71 -29.57 15.10
N GLN A 21 -10.61 -30.60 15.94
CA GLN A 21 -10.94 -30.49 17.36
C GLN A 21 -10.01 -29.52 18.11
N TYR A 22 -8.72 -29.53 17.75
CA TYR A 22 -7.75 -28.59 18.31
C TYR A 22 -8.06 -27.14 17.89
N LEU A 23 -8.35 -26.89 16.60
CA LEU A 23 -8.67 -25.58 16.06
C LEU A 23 -10.00 -25.02 16.64
N ARG A 24 -11.04 -25.87 16.76
CA ARG A 24 -12.33 -25.48 17.38
C ARG A 24 -12.19 -25.10 18.86
N LYS A 25 -11.28 -25.75 19.62
CA LYS A 25 -10.98 -25.32 21.00
C LYS A 25 -10.41 -23.89 21.06
N LYS A 26 -9.78 -23.43 19.98
CA LYS A 26 -9.28 -22.06 19.82
C LYS A 26 -10.32 -21.09 19.22
N ARG A 27 -11.58 -21.52 19.09
CA ARG A 27 -12.70 -20.77 18.50
C ARG A 27 -12.53 -20.47 17.00
N ILE A 28 -11.80 -21.30 16.28
CA ILE A 28 -11.65 -21.25 14.83
C ILE A 28 -12.72 -22.14 14.21
N ASP A 29 -13.45 -21.61 13.21
CA ASP A 29 -14.42 -22.37 12.43
C ASP A 29 -13.68 -23.26 11.43
N VAL A 30 -14.03 -24.56 11.38
CA VAL A 30 -13.29 -25.52 10.56
C VAL A 30 -14.23 -26.31 9.68
N ALA A 31 -14.02 -26.20 8.36
CA ALA A 31 -14.59 -27.11 7.37
C ALA A 31 -13.66 -28.32 7.15
N GLU A 32 -14.24 -29.52 7.21
CA GLU A 32 -13.49 -30.77 7.03
C GLU A 32 -13.84 -31.38 5.67
N CYS A 33 -12.82 -31.65 4.86
CA CYS A 33 -12.95 -32.21 3.51
C CYS A 33 -12.07 -33.44 3.36
N GLY A 34 -12.61 -34.51 2.81
CA GLY A 34 -11.89 -35.75 2.50
C GLY A 34 -11.33 -35.81 1.08
N SER A 35 -11.72 -34.86 0.22
CA SER A 35 -11.39 -34.82 -1.21
C SER A 35 -11.29 -33.38 -1.74
N ILE A 36 -10.70 -33.22 -2.92
CA ILE A 36 -10.64 -31.93 -3.65
C ILE A 36 -12.06 -31.45 -4.00
N GLN A 37 -12.92 -32.37 -4.42
CA GLN A 37 -14.30 -32.05 -4.78
C GLN A 37 -15.08 -31.44 -3.60
N GLU A 38 -14.97 -32.03 -2.40
CA GLU A 38 -15.58 -31.45 -1.19
C GLU A 38 -15.00 -30.07 -0.86
N ALA A 39 -13.68 -29.87 -1.05
CA ALA A 39 -13.03 -28.58 -0.84
C ALA A 39 -13.58 -27.51 -1.80
N HIS A 40 -13.82 -27.85 -3.07
CA HIS A 40 -14.46 -26.96 -4.03
C HIS A 40 -15.86 -26.54 -3.59
N ASP A 41 -16.67 -27.51 -3.11
CA ASP A 41 -18.04 -27.24 -2.66
C ASP A 41 -18.08 -26.28 -1.45
N PHE A 42 -17.13 -26.41 -0.52
CA PHE A 42 -17.01 -25.52 0.62
C PHE A 42 -16.49 -24.12 0.22
N MET A 43 -15.47 -24.07 -0.64
CA MET A 43 -14.93 -22.80 -1.16
C MET A 43 -15.91 -22.06 -2.08
N GLY A 44 -16.88 -22.75 -2.66
CA GLY A 44 -18.00 -22.14 -3.39
C GLY A 44 -19.04 -21.48 -2.49
N LYS A 45 -19.11 -21.83 -1.20
CA LYS A 45 -20.08 -21.34 -0.21
C LYS A 45 -19.52 -20.24 0.70
N GLY A 46 -18.21 -20.04 0.73
CA GLY A 46 -17.58 -19.02 1.58
C GLY A 46 -16.08 -18.95 1.42
N ASN A 47 -15.49 -17.89 2.00
CA ASN A 47 -14.06 -17.68 2.02
C ASN A 47 -13.43 -18.29 3.28
N PHE A 48 -12.20 -18.74 3.15
CA PHE A 48 -11.39 -19.28 4.23
C PHE A 48 -10.08 -18.49 4.34
N ASP A 49 -9.56 -18.35 5.56
CA ASP A 49 -8.31 -17.62 5.84
C ASP A 49 -7.08 -18.54 5.62
N LEU A 50 -7.21 -19.81 6.00
CA LEU A 50 -6.15 -20.79 5.93
C LEU A 50 -6.69 -22.13 5.40
N MET A 51 -5.90 -22.80 4.58
CA MET A 51 -6.14 -24.17 4.11
C MET A 51 -5.00 -25.07 4.57
N LEU A 52 -5.32 -26.17 5.26
CA LEU A 52 -4.41 -27.27 5.52
C LEU A 52 -4.68 -28.34 4.47
N LEU A 53 -3.75 -28.54 3.53
CA LEU A 53 -3.95 -29.35 2.33
C LEU A 53 -3.01 -30.55 2.31
N ASP A 54 -3.57 -31.75 2.29
CA ASP A 54 -2.79 -32.98 2.13
C ASP A 54 -2.18 -33.07 0.73
N GLN A 55 -0.96 -33.54 0.64
CA GLN A 55 -0.25 -33.74 -0.62
C GLN A 55 -0.96 -34.73 -1.53
N SER A 56 -1.51 -35.81 -0.99
CA SER A 56 -2.16 -36.88 -1.76
C SER A 56 -3.59 -37.06 -1.28
N LEU A 57 -4.55 -36.88 -2.18
CA LEU A 57 -5.99 -36.97 -1.94
C LEU A 57 -6.59 -38.08 -2.81
N PRO A 58 -7.79 -38.61 -2.48
CA PRO A 58 -8.41 -39.69 -3.23
C PRO A 58 -8.70 -39.37 -4.70
N ASP A 59 -8.89 -38.10 -5.01
CA ASP A 59 -9.32 -37.55 -6.30
C ASP A 59 -8.28 -36.69 -6.99
N GLY A 60 -7.03 -36.62 -6.47
CA GLY A 60 -5.93 -35.90 -7.12
C GLY A 60 -4.76 -35.54 -6.22
N GLU A 61 -3.77 -34.85 -6.81
CA GLU A 61 -2.59 -34.40 -6.09
C GLU A 61 -2.82 -32.98 -5.52
N GLY A 62 -2.51 -32.80 -4.23
CA GLY A 62 -2.66 -31.52 -3.56
C GLY A 62 -1.84 -30.40 -4.18
N ALA A 63 -0.69 -30.71 -4.80
CA ALA A 63 0.15 -29.74 -5.47
C ALA A 63 -0.49 -29.14 -6.75
N GLU A 64 -1.33 -29.89 -7.45
CA GLU A 64 -2.11 -29.40 -8.59
C GLU A 64 -3.26 -28.53 -8.10
N PHE A 65 -3.94 -28.97 -7.06
CA PHE A 65 -5.01 -28.18 -6.43
C PHE A 65 -4.51 -26.88 -5.82
N LEU A 66 -3.29 -26.83 -5.29
CA LEU A 66 -2.65 -25.59 -4.82
C LEU A 66 -2.53 -24.55 -5.95
N GLU A 67 -2.12 -24.96 -7.15
CA GLU A 67 -2.01 -24.05 -8.30
C GLU A 67 -3.39 -23.48 -8.67
N GLU A 68 -4.42 -24.31 -8.65
CA GLU A 68 -5.79 -23.88 -8.93
C GLU A 68 -6.30 -22.90 -7.86
N VAL A 69 -6.08 -23.19 -6.58
CA VAL A 69 -6.46 -22.29 -5.46
C VAL A 69 -5.75 -20.94 -5.58
N ASN A 70 -4.49 -20.93 -6.02
CA ASN A 70 -3.71 -19.71 -6.19
C ASN A 70 -4.21 -18.79 -7.32
N LEU A 71 -5.01 -19.27 -8.26
CA LEU A 71 -5.64 -18.47 -9.32
C LEU A 71 -6.93 -17.77 -8.86
N ARG A 72 -7.47 -18.09 -7.69
CA ARG A 72 -8.72 -17.47 -7.18
C ARG A 72 -8.49 -16.06 -6.65
N PRO A 73 -9.44 -15.13 -6.87
CA PRO A 73 -9.33 -13.75 -6.35
C PRO A 73 -9.27 -13.68 -4.81
N ALA A 74 -10.09 -14.51 -4.11
CA ALA A 74 -10.10 -14.63 -2.65
C ALA A 74 -9.56 -16.01 -2.25
N LYS A 75 -8.23 -16.13 -2.19
CA LYS A 75 -7.56 -17.39 -1.87
C LYS A 75 -7.15 -17.48 -0.40
N PRO A 76 -7.31 -18.64 0.25
CA PRO A 76 -6.74 -18.89 1.57
C PRO A 76 -5.21 -19.00 1.50
N MET A 77 -4.52 -18.76 2.62
CA MET A 77 -3.13 -19.19 2.77
C MET A 77 -3.08 -20.71 2.80
N VAL A 78 -2.32 -21.34 1.90
CA VAL A 78 -2.28 -22.81 1.80
C VAL A 78 -1.04 -23.36 2.47
N VAL A 79 -1.24 -24.24 3.47
CA VAL A 79 -0.18 -25.02 4.12
C VAL A 79 -0.28 -26.45 3.62
N MET A 80 0.76 -26.91 2.94
CA MET A 80 0.83 -28.28 2.46
C MET A 80 1.19 -29.23 3.58
N MET A 81 0.58 -30.41 3.60
CA MET A 81 0.90 -31.48 4.55
C MET A 81 1.41 -32.70 3.78
N GLY A 82 2.60 -33.21 4.13
CA GLY A 82 3.19 -34.36 3.44
C GLY A 82 3.94 -35.29 4.37
N ALA A 83 4.30 -36.48 3.86
CA ALA A 83 5.03 -37.50 4.60
C ALA A 83 6.53 -37.17 4.71
N GLU A 84 7.22 -37.83 5.68
CA GLU A 84 8.66 -37.71 5.89
C GLU A 84 9.48 -38.08 4.63
N GLY A 85 10.55 -37.31 4.36
CA GLY A 85 11.55 -37.60 3.31
C GLY A 85 11.49 -36.75 2.05
N SER A 86 10.57 -35.77 1.92
CA SER A 86 10.40 -34.99 0.69
C SER A 86 10.78 -33.50 0.82
N VAL A 87 12.05 -33.23 1.18
CA VAL A 87 12.55 -31.83 1.19
C VAL A 87 12.40 -31.20 -0.19
N ASP A 88 12.66 -31.96 -1.25
CA ASP A 88 12.48 -31.47 -2.64
C ASP A 88 11.02 -31.14 -2.96
N LEU A 89 10.08 -31.92 -2.44
CA LEU A 89 8.64 -31.64 -2.59
C LEU A 89 8.19 -30.42 -1.79
N ALA A 90 8.72 -30.22 -0.59
CA ALA A 90 8.45 -29.02 0.17
C ALA A 90 8.93 -27.77 -0.58
N VAL A 91 10.14 -27.81 -1.16
CA VAL A 91 10.69 -26.72 -1.99
C VAL A 91 9.82 -26.47 -3.22
N GLN A 92 9.35 -27.54 -3.88
CA GLN A 92 8.45 -27.41 -5.05
C GLN A 92 7.09 -26.79 -4.65
N CYS A 93 6.48 -27.20 -3.53
CA CYS A 93 5.23 -26.63 -3.06
C CYS A 93 5.39 -25.14 -2.70
N MET A 94 6.50 -24.77 -2.07
CA MET A 94 6.81 -23.36 -1.79
C MET A 94 7.00 -22.54 -3.08
N ALA A 95 7.67 -23.10 -4.09
CA ALA A 95 7.82 -22.47 -5.39
C ALA A 95 6.48 -22.29 -6.13
N LYS A 96 5.51 -23.19 -5.90
CA LYS A 96 4.14 -23.13 -6.43
C LYS A 96 3.22 -22.21 -5.62
N GLY A 97 3.73 -21.52 -4.59
CA GLY A 97 2.99 -20.52 -3.82
C GLY A 97 2.30 -21.05 -2.56
N ALA A 98 2.73 -22.19 -2.01
CA ALA A 98 2.33 -22.59 -0.66
C ALA A 98 2.85 -21.58 0.37
N PHE A 99 2.05 -21.30 1.40
CA PHE A 99 2.42 -20.43 2.53
C PHE A 99 3.44 -21.09 3.45
N ASP A 100 3.26 -22.40 3.75
CA ASP A 100 4.18 -23.20 4.56
C ASP A 100 4.01 -24.68 4.21
N TYR A 101 4.88 -25.52 4.77
CA TYR A 101 4.83 -26.98 4.60
C TYR A 101 4.94 -27.67 5.95
N LEU A 102 4.07 -28.65 6.23
CA LEU A 102 3.98 -29.39 7.48
C LEU A 102 4.28 -30.86 7.27
N LEU A 103 5.36 -31.34 7.86
CA LEU A 103 5.76 -32.77 7.77
C LEU A 103 4.93 -33.65 8.71
N LYS A 104 4.37 -34.74 8.20
CA LYS A 104 3.68 -35.77 8.99
C LYS A 104 4.68 -36.78 9.54
N PRO A 105 4.52 -37.25 10.79
CA PRO A 105 3.53 -36.84 11.79
C PRO A 105 3.88 -35.50 12.45
N PHE A 106 2.88 -34.65 12.71
CA PHE A 106 3.05 -33.34 13.34
C PHE A 106 2.24 -33.20 14.64
N SER A 107 2.70 -32.33 15.53
CA SER A 107 2.06 -32.03 16.79
C SER A 107 1.13 -30.83 16.71
N ASN A 108 0.24 -30.67 17.72
CA ASN A 108 -0.60 -29.47 17.83
C ASN A 108 0.22 -28.17 17.99
N GLU A 109 1.42 -28.25 18.60
CA GLU A 109 2.32 -27.11 18.73
C GLU A 109 2.86 -26.62 17.37
N GLN A 110 3.12 -27.54 16.43
CA GLN A 110 3.52 -27.18 15.07
C GLN A 110 2.38 -26.52 14.31
N VAL A 111 1.15 -26.99 14.48
CA VAL A 111 -0.04 -26.30 13.93
C VAL A 111 -0.18 -24.89 14.54
N GLU A 112 0.10 -24.73 15.83
CA GLU A 112 0.07 -23.41 16.49
C GLU A 112 1.12 -22.44 15.96
N ILE A 113 2.33 -22.93 15.68
CA ILE A 113 3.39 -22.11 15.08
C ILE A 113 2.94 -21.61 13.70
N ILE A 114 2.31 -22.46 12.91
CA ILE A 114 1.78 -22.10 11.59
C ILE A 114 0.65 -21.06 11.72
N LEU A 115 -0.29 -21.25 12.64
CA LEU A 115 -1.35 -20.28 12.88
C LEU A 115 -0.79 -18.91 13.25
N ARG A 116 0.19 -18.85 14.16
CA ARG A 116 0.85 -17.58 14.52
C ARG A 116 1.56 -16.92 13.35
N LYS A 117 2.26 -17.69 12.52
CA LYS A 117 2.88 -17.17 11.30
C LYS A 117 1.82 -16.62 10.34
N ALA A 118 0.72 -17.36 10.14
CA ALA A 118 -0.38 -16.96 9.28
C ALA A 118 -1.08 -15.69 9.80
N GLU A 119 -1.32 -15.58 11.11
CA GLU A 119 -1.87 -14.37 11.74
C GLU A 119 -0.96 -13.16 11.57
N GLN A 120 0.35 -13.31 11.80
CA GLN A 120 1.33 -12.25 11.58
C GLN A 120 1.37 -11.81 10.12
N PHE A 121 1.36 -12.76 9.20
CA PHE A 121 1.33 -12.47 7.75
C PHE A 121 0.02 -11.79 7.34
N ALA A 122 -1.13 -12.26 7.84
CA ALA A 122 -2.43 -11.65 7.62
C ALA A 122 -2.50 -10.22 8.19
N GLN A 123 -1.88 -9.96 9.35
CA GLN A 123 -1.77 -8.61 9.91
C GLN A 123 -0.96 -7.69 9.01
N VAL A 124 0.17 -8.14 8.47
CA VAL A 124 1.00 -7.36 7.53
C VAL A 124 0.25 -7.10 6.23
N LEU A 125 -0.44 -8.11 5.67
CA LEU A 125 -1.26 -7.94 4.46
C LEU A 125 -2.45 -7.02 4.71
N ASN A 126 -3.14 -7.13 5.86
CA ASN A 126 -4.28 -6.29 6.20
C ASN A 126 -3.87 -4.84 6.48
N VAL A 127 -2.73 -4.61 7.15
CA VAL A 127 -2.19 -3.24 7.30
C VAL A 127 -1.91 -2.64 5.91
N ASN A 128 -1.34 -3.39 4.99
CA ASN A 128 -1.14 -2.93 3.61
C ASN A 128 -2.46 -2.79 2.84
N GLN A 129 -3.39 -3.74 2.95
CA GLN A 129 -4.70 -3.66 2.30
C GLN A 129 -5.60 -2.61 2.96
N PHE A 130 -5.54 -2.44 4.28
CA PHE A 130 -6.29 -1.41 5.00
C PHE A 130 -5.78 -0.01 4.66
N LEU A 131 -4.46 0.15 4.50
CA LEU A 131 -3.88 1.40 4.01
C LEU A 131 -4.21 1.65 2.52
N THR A 132 -4.27 0.60 1.69
CA THR A 132 -4.59 0.72 0.25
C THR A 132 -6.09 0.73 -0.04
N SER A 133 -6.93 -0.01 0.70
CA SER A 133 -8.38 -0.09 0.44
C SER A 133 -9.17 1.06 1.07
N GLN A 134 -8.80 1.56 2.24
CA GLN A 134 -9.38 2.81 2.75
C GLN A 134 -9.03 3.99 1.85
N GLU A 135 -7.81 4.02 1.27
CA GLU A 135 -7.43 5.05 0.31
C GLU A 135 -8.12 4.89 -1.05
N ALA A 136 -8.60 3.71 -1.43
CA ALA A 136 -9.20 3.46 -2.76
C ALA A 136 -10.67 3.83 -2.87
N GLU A 137 -11.44 3.75 -1.79
CA GLU A 137 -12.90 4.03 -1.77
C GLU A 137 -13.26 5.29 -0.99
N ASP A 138 -12.28 5.97 -0.39
CA ASP A 138 -12.54 7.17 0.39
C ASP A 138 -12.85 8.33 -0.55
N PRO A 139 -14.03 8.97 -0.45
CA PRO A 139 -14.33 10.20 -1.15
C PRO A 139 -13.30 11.31 -0.90
N GLU A 140 -12.49 11.17 0.15
CA GLU A 140 -11.38 12.05 0.49
C GLU A 140 -10.24 12.05 -0.54
N ASN A 141 -10.11 10.96 -1.33
CA ASN A 141 -9.10 10.83 -2.37
C ASN A 141 -9.52 11.43 -3.72
N GLU A 142 -10.62 12.16 -3.76
CA GLU A 142 -11.06 12.87 -4.96
C GLU A 142 -10.58 14.34 -4.95
N ILE A 143 -10.08 14.78 -6.10
CA ILE A 143 -9.71 16.19 -6.27
C ILE A 143 -11.01 16.99 -6.42
N LEU A 144 -11.45 17.61 -5.32
CA LEU A 144 -12.63 18.48 -5.30
C LEU A 144 -12.32 19.84 -5.91
N GLY A 145 -13.32 20.46 -6.57
CA GLY A 145 -13.26 21.77 -7.17
C GLY A 145 -13.85 21.79 -8.58
N GLU A 146 -14.32 22.94 -9.03
CA GLU A 146 -14.92 23.17 -10.35
C GLU A 146 -14.25 24.30 -11.13
N SER A 147 -13.24 24.97 -10.53
CA SER A 147 -12.48 26.03 -11.20
C SER A 147 -11.82 25.51 -12.49
N ASP A 148 -11.57 26.45 -13.41
CA ASP A 148 -10.85 26.13 -14.66
C ASP A 148 -9.47 25.55 -14.37
N ALA A 149 -8.77 26.04 -13.37
CA ALA A 149 -7.47 25.55 -12.93
C ALA A 149 -7.55 24.09 -12.47
N THR A 150 -8.55 23.75 -11.65
CA THR A 150 -8.79 22.36 -11.18
C THR A 150 -9.19 21.44 -12.35
N ASN A 151 -10.02 21.92 -13.27
CA ASN A 151 -10.43 21.15 -14.43
C ASN A 151 -9.27 20.89 -15.41
N GLN A 152 -8.39 21.87 -15.61
CA GLN A 152 -7.17 21.70 -16.41
C GLN A 152 -6.23 20.67 -15.76
N LEU A 153 -6.04 20.74 -14.45
CA LEU A 153 -5.26 19.78 -13.69
C LEU A 153 -5.82 18.34 -13.86
N ARG A 154 -7.12 18.14 -13.72
CA ARG A 154 -7.77 16.82 -13.93
C ARG A 154 -7.56 16.29 -15.36
N LYS A 155 -7.67 17.14 -16.38
CA LYS A 155 -7.40 16.76 -17.78
C LYS A 155 -5.95 16.32 -17.96
N LEU A 156 -5.01 17.05 -17.37
CA LEU A 156 -3.57 16.74 -17.42
C LEU A 156 -3.29 15.40 -16.71
N ILE A 157 -3.84 15.19 -15.51
CA ILE A 157 -3.70 13.93 -14.75
C ILE A 157 -4.17 12.74 -15.60
N ARG A 158 -5.36 12.80 -16.19
CA ARG A 158 -5.90 11.71 -17.03
C ARG A 158 -5.00 11.39 -18.22
N ARG A 159 -4.42 12.41 -18.88
CA ARG A 159 -3.51 12.22 -20.01
C ARG A 159 -2.19 11.58 -19.57
N VAL A 160 -1.58 12.10 -18.50
CA VAL A 160 -0.28 11.65 -18.01
C VAL A 160 -0.36 10.28 -17.34
N ALA A 161 -1.49 9.97 -16.72
CA ALA A 161 -1.73 8.68 -16.06
C ALA A 161 -1.56 7.49 -17.02
N GLN A 162 -1.93 7.63 -18.28
CA GLN A 162 -1.82 6.57 -19.30
C GLN A 162 -0.38 6.24 -19.73
N THR A 163 0.61 7.01 -19.28
CA THR A 163 2.02 6.83 -19.60
C THR A 163 2.80 6.27 -18.42
N ASN A 164 3.94 5.62 -18.70
CA ASN A 164 4.91 5.22 -17.65
C ASN A 164 5.99 6.29 -17.38
N ALA A 165 5.80 7.52 -17.89
CA ALA A 165 6.76 8.60 -17.70
C ALA A 165 6.88 8.97 -16.21
N THR A 166 8.09 9.37 -15.82
CA THR A 166 8.34 9.98 -14.50
C THR A 166 7.62 11.33 -14.44
N VAL A 167 6.97 11.61 -13.33
CA VAL A 167 6.19 12.83 -13.12
C VAL A 167 6.78 13.60 -11.96
N LEU A 168 6.99 14.89 -12.14
CA LEU A 168 7.37 15.83 -11.09
C LEU A 168 6.19 16.74 -10.77
N ILE A 169 5.60 16.58 -9.59
CA ILE A 169 4.50 17.39 -9.07
C ILE A 169 5.09 18.56 -8.29
N GLN A 170 4.79 19.78 -8.72
CA GLN A 170 5.21 21.00 -8.06
C GLN A 170 4.00 21.78 -7.54
N GLY A 171 4.09 22.32 -6.35
CA GLY A 171 3.04 23.14 -5.76
C GLY A 171 3.30 23.44 -4.30
N GLU A 172 2.67 24.47 -3.78
CA GLU A 172 2.81 24.90 -2.38
C GLU A 172 2.39 23.81 -1.40
N ASN A 173 2.77 24.00 -0.12
CA ASN A 173 2.34 23.09 0.94
C ASN A 173 0.81 23.14 1.10
N GLY A 174 0.20 21.96 1.30
CA GLY A 174 -1.23 21.84 1.52
C GLY A 174 -2.12 21.96 0.28
N THR A 175 -1.56 21.99 -0.94
CA THR A 175 -2.32 22.05 -2.20
C THR A 175 -2.92 20.71 -2.64
N GLY A 176 -2.54 19.59 -2.01
CA GLY A 176 -3.03 18.27 -2.36
C GLY A 176 -2.16 17.52 -3.37
N LYS A 177 -0.83 17.72 -3.38
CA LYS A 177 0.13 17.00 -4.25
C LYS A 177 -0.01 15.45 -4.14
N GLU A 178 -0.25 14.95 -2.94
CA GLU A 178 -0.47 13.51 -2.70
C GLU A 178 -1.75 13.00 -3.39
N LEU A 179 -2.85 13.76 -3.33
CA LEU A 179 -4.10 13.43 -4.03
C LEU A 179 -3.90 13.38 -5.55
N VAL A 180 -3.07 14.28 -6.09
CA VAL A 180 -2.70 14.27 -7.52
C VAL A 180 -1.93 13.01 -7.88
N ALA A 181 -0.94 12.62 -7.07
CA ALA A 181 -0.17 11.38 -7.28
C ALA A 181 -1.06 10.14 -7.21
N HIS A 182 -1.96 10.08 -6.24
CA HIS A 182 -2.94 9.01 -6.08
C HIS A 182 -3.90 8.93 -7.27
N ALA A 183 -4.44 10.08 -7.71
CA ALA A 183 -5.29 10.15 -8.89
C ALA A 183 -4.57 9.70 -10.17
N MET A 184 -3.27 9.99 -10.32
CA MET A 184 -2.46 9.48 -11.42
C MET A 184 -2.30 7.96 -11.39
N HIS A 185 -2.06 7.39 -10.21
CA HIS A 185 -1.97 5.94 -10.06
C HIS A 185 -3.30 5.25 -10.40
N ARG A 186 -4.42 5.70 -9.84
CA ARG A 186 -5.77 5.14 -10.06
C ARG A 186 -6.21 5.18 -11.52
N ASN A 187 -5.78 6.18 -12.29
CA ASN A 187 -6.09 6.32 -13.71
C ASN A 187 -5.02 5.70 -14.63
N SER A 188 -4.04 4.95 -14.10
CA SER A 188 -2.94 4.37 -14.87
C SER A 188 -3.21 2.90 -15.24
N SER A 189 -2.37 2.36 -16.13
CA SER A 189 -2.31 0.93 -16.41
C SER A 189 -1.80 0.09 -15.22
N ARG A 190 -1.26 0.73 -14.17
CA ARG A 190 -0.74 0.10 -12.96
C ARG A 190 -1.67 0.26 -11.75
N LYS A 191 -2.94 0.62 -11.97
CA LYS A 191 -3.95 0.88 -10.91
C LYS A 191 -4.17 -0.30 -9.96
N ASP A 192 -3.98 -1.53 -10.45
CA ASP A 192 -4.13 -2.76 -9.69
C ASP A 192 -2.82 -3.19 -9.00
N GLY A 193 -1.72 -2.48 -9.25
CA GLY A 193 -0.43 -2.69 -8.59
C GLY A 193 -0.30 -1.86 -7.30
N PRO A 194 0.78 -2.06 -6.54
CA PRO A 194 0.99 -1.32 -5.30
C PRO A 194 1.22 0.18 -5.54
N PHE A 195 0.63 1.03 -4.68
CA PHE A 195 0.95 2.44 -4.56
C PHE A 195 1.71 2.67 -3.26
N ILE A 196 3.03 2.85 -3.36
CA ILE A 196 3.90 2.99 -2.20
C ILE A 196 4.34 4.44 -2.04
N LYS A 197 4.04 5.03 -0.89
CA LYS A 197 4.40 6.42 -0.57
C LYS A 197 5.55 6.49 0.42
N LEU A 198 6.42 7.48 0.23
CA LEU A 198 7.45 7.88 1.17
C LEU A 198 7.57 9.41 1.20
N ASN A 199 7.53 9.97 2.41
CA ASN A 199 7.87 11.37 2.62
C ASN A 199 9.36 11.46 3.00
N CYS A 200 10.15 12.11 2.14
CA CYS A 200 11.60 12.21 2.29
C CYS A 200 12.02 13.17 3.42
N ALA A 201 11.12 14.08 3.85
CA ALA A 201 11.39 15.02 4.93
C ALA A 201 11.06 14.45 6.33
N ALA A 202 10.28 13.35 6.40
CA ALA A 202 9.75 12.85 7.67
C ALA A 202 10.77 12.04 8.49
N LEU A 203 11.91 11.64 7.92
CA LEU A 203 12.85 10.71 8.51
C LEU A 203 14.29 11.25 8.46
N PRO A 204 15.15 10.92 9.42
CA PRO A 204 16.60 11.13 9.33
C PRO A 204 17.19 10.44 8.08
N GLU A 205 18.26 11.01 7.51
CA GLU A 205 18.88 10.56 6.26
C GLU A 205 19.16 9.06 6.19
N ASN A 206 19.78 8.50 7.23
CA ASN A 206 20.10 7.07 7.29
C ASN A 206 18.86 6.18 7.26
N LEU A 207 17.74 6.65 7.82
CA LEU A 207 16.46 5.93 7.81
C LEU A 207 15.78 6.06 6.45
N VAL A 208 15.86 7.22 5.79
CA VAL A 208 15.34 7.40 4.43
C VAL A 208 16.01 6.43 3.47
N GLU A 209 17.34 6.27 3.56
CA GLU A 209 18.08 5.33 2.73
C GLU A 209 17.62 3.88 2.95
N SER A 210 17.53 3.48 4.20
CA SER A 210 17.05 2.15 4.59
C SER A 210 15.57 1.90 4.20
N GLU A 211 14.71 2.91 4.29
CA GLU A 211 13.32 2.80 3.83
C GLU A 211 13.24 2.69 2.30
N LEU A 212 13.99 3.52 1.54
CA LEU A 212 13.98 3.49 0.08
C LEU A 212 14.50 2.17 -0.49
N PHE A 213 15.69 1.76 -0.06
CA PHE A 213 16.45 0.68 -0.69
C PHE A 213 16.47 -0.62 0.12
N GLY A 214 15.95 -0.61 1.36
CA GLY A 214 16.07 -1.75 2.26
C GLY A 214 17.48 -1.94 2.82
N HIS A 215 17.64 -2.89 3.71
CA HIS A 215 18.94 -3.20 4.31
C HIS A 215 19.13 -4.68 4.55
N GLU A 216 20.38 -5.11 4.53
CA GLU A 216 20.78 -6.44 4.96
C GLU A 216 21.06 -6.44 6.47
N LYS A 217 20.98 -7.63 7.08
CA LYS A 217 21.27 -7.79 8.51
C LYS A 217 22.67 -7.30 8.85
N GLY A 218 22.81 -6.45 9.87
CA GLY A 218 24.10 -5.94 10.35
C GLY A 218 24.65 -4.74 9.58
N SER A 219 23.91 -4.14 8.65
CA SER A 219 24.35 -3.00 7.84
C SER A 219 24.56 -1.72 8.63
N PHE A 220 23.87 -1.55 9.77
CA PHE A 220 24.05 -0.45 10.72
C PHE A 220 23.67 -0.88 12.14
N THR A 221 24.00 -0.05 13.14
CA THR A 221 23.62 -0.29 14.54
C THR A 221 22.09 -0.28 14.69
N GLY A 222 21.48 -1.45 14.92
CA GLY A 222 20.03 -1.64 14.98
C GLY A 222 19.44 -2.47 13.84
N ALA A 223 20.21 -2.79 12.78
CA ALA A 223 19.80 -3.68 11.70
C ALA A 223 19.84 -5.16 12.14
N THR A 224 18.94 -5.56 13.04
CA THR A 224 18.87 -6.93 13.57
C THR A 224 18.40 -7.95 12.56
N ASN A 225 17.55 -7.54 11.62
CA ASN A 225 16.98 -8.37 10.57
C ASN A 225 17.17 -7.69 9.20
N LYS A 226 17.09 -8.47 8.13
CA LYS A 226 16.96 -7.97 6.76
C LYS A 226 15.59 -7.33 6.56
N ARG A 227 15.50 -6.20 5.83
CA ARG A 227 14.24 -5.53 5.48
C ARG A 227 14.23 -5.12 4.01
N GLU A 228 13.08 -5.31 3.36
CA GLU A 228 12.84 -4.86 2.00
C GLU A 228 12.60 -3.34 1.94
N GLY A 229 13.08 -2.72 0.87
CA GLY A 229 12.91 -1.29 0.63
C GLY A 229 11.61 -0.95 -0.10
N ARG A 230 11.23 0.34 -0.07
CA ARG A 230 10.03 0.86 -0.73
C ARG A 230 10.05 0.61 -2.24
N PHE A 231 11.21 0.64 -2.88
CA PHE A 231 11.34 0.30 -4.30
C PHE A 231 11.03 -1.18 -4.59
N GLU A 232 11.38 -2.10 -3.69
CA GLU A 232 11.01 -3.51 -3.83
C GLU A 232 9.50 -3.70 -3.67
N LEU A 233 8.91 -3.06 -2.64
CA LEU A 233 7.48 -3.12 -2.37
C LEU A 233 6.64 -2.48 -3.47
N ALA A 234 7.18 -1.49 -4.21
CA ALA A 234 6.51 -0.83 -5.32
C ALA A 234 6.62 -1.57 -6.65
N HIS A 235 7.27 -2.75 -6.69
CA HIS A 235 7.47 -3.50 -7.93
C HIS A 235 6.13 -3.83 -8.62
N GLY A 236 6.05 -3.58 -9.94
CA GLY A 236 4.82 -3.71 -10.72
C GLY A 236 3.83 -2.54 -10.57
N GLY A 237 4.08 -1.61 -9.65
CA GLY A 237 3.19 -0.50 -9.30
C GLY A 237 3.80 0.89 -9.47
N THR A 238 3.50 1.77 -8.51
CA THR A 238 3.94 3.17 -8.48
C THR A 238 4.55 3.52 -7.13
N ILE A 239 5.69 4.20 -7.13
CA ILE A 239 6.25 4.84 -5.94
C ILE A 239 5.99 6.35 -6.00
N PHE A 240 5.51 6.90 -4.90
CA PHE A 240 5.34 8.33 -4.69
C PHE A 240 6.36 8.84 -3.67
N LEU A 241 7.22 9.76 -4.12
CA LEU A 241 8.28 10.37 -3.31
C LEU A 241 7.89 11.81 -3.02
N ASP A 242 7.39 12.07 -1.81
CA ASP A 242 7.03 13.42 -1.39
C ASP A 242 8.24 14.15 -0.82
N GLU A 243 8.28 15.48 -1.02
CA GLU A 243 9.36 16.38 -0.62
C GLU A 243 10.74 15.90 -1.09
N ILE A 244 10.85 15.56 -2.39
CA ILE A 244 12.07 15.02 -3.02
C ILE A 244 13.28 15.95 -2.87
N SER A 245 13.05 17.25 -2.70
CA SER A 245 14.08 18.28 -2.45
C SER A 245 14.86 18.09 -1.15
N GLU A 246 14.33 17.27 -0.22
CA GLU A 246 14.97 17.05 1.09
C GLU A 246 15.99 15.89 1.08
N LEU A 247 16.13 15.18 -0.06
CA LEU A 247 17.13 14.13 -0.18
C LEU A 247 18.54 14.71 -0.21
N SER A 248 19.45 14.09 0.55
CA SER A 248 20.87 14.40 0.50
C SER A 248 21.52 14.03 -0.84
N LEU A 249 22.60 14.68 -1.21
CA LEU A 249 23.31 14.43 -2.47
C LEU A 249 23.72 12.97 -2.68
N PRO A 250 24.19 12.22 -1.65
CA PRO A 250 24.44 10.78 -1.79
C PRO A 250 23.19 9.98 -2.16
N LEU A 251 22.02 10.27 -1.52
CA LEU A 251 20.77 9.59 -1.81
C LEU A 251 20.24 9.95 -3.19
N GLN A 252 20.42 11.20 -3.62
CA GLN A 252 20.10 11.63 -4.98
C GLN A 252 20.86 10.81 -6.04
N SER A 253 22.14 10.49 -5.79
CA SER A 253 22.95 9.65 -6.69
C SER A 253 22.42 8.21 -6.79
N LYS A 254 22.01 7.62 -5.66
CA LYS A 254 21.40 6.29 -5.64
C LYS A 254 20.05 6.28 -6.33
N LEU A 255 19.22 7.28 -6.09
CA LEU A 255 17.93 7.43 -6.76
C LEU A 255 18.10 7.55 -8.29
N LEU A 256 19.08 8.33 -8.75
CA LEU A 256 19.38 8.47 -10.16
C LEU A 256 19.70 7.11 -10.81
N ARG A 257 20.50 6.26 -10.14
CA ARG A 257 20.80 4.90 -10.63
C ARG A 257 19.53 4.07 -10.80
N VAL A 258 18.60 4.11 -9.81
CA VAL A 258 17.31 3.40 -9.93
C VAL A 258 16.48 3.91 -11.11
N LEU A 259 16.43 5.23 -11.33
CA LEU A 259 15.67 5.84 -12.42
C LEU A 259 16.26 5.52 -13.81
N GLN A 260 17.58 5.30 -13.91
CA GLN A 260 18.28 5.02 -15.16
C GLN A 260 18.34 3.53 -15.47
N GLU A 261 18.83 2.75 -14.49
CA GLU A 261 19.15 1.32 -14.68
C GLU A 261 18.01 0.39 -14.23
N ARG A 262 17.02 0.91 -13.51
CA ARG A 262 15.93 0.13 -12.88
C ARG A 262 16.43 -0.97 -11.95
N GLU A 263 17.54 -0.68 -11.29
CA GLU A 263 18.17 -1.60 -10.34
C GLU A 263 18.86 -0.84 -9.22
N PHE A 264 19.04 -1.51 -8.09
CA PHE A 264 19.75 -0.99 -6.93
C PHE A 264 20.28 -2.12 -6.04
N GLU A 265 21.02 -1.74 -4.99
CA GLU A 265 21.54 -2.64 -3.97
C GLU A 265 21.02 -2.19 -2.61
N ARG A 266 20.71 -3.14 -1.72
CA ARG A 266 20.33 -2.82 -0.33
C ARG A 266 21.51 -2.22 0.42
N VAL A 267 21.22 -1.47 1.47
CA VAL A 267 22.25 -0.94 2.38
C VAL A 267 23.01 -2.10 3.02
N GLY A 268 24.34 -2.10 2.89
CA GLY A 268 25.21 -3.18 3.37
C GLY A 268 25.18 -4.46 2.53
N GLY A 269 24.45 -4.48 1.41
CA GLY A 269 24.41 -5.60 0.47
C GLY A 269 25.19 -5.31 -0.81
N ASN A 270 25.49 -6.38 -1.56
CA ASN A 270 26.13 -6.33 -2.88
C ASN A 270 25.31 -7.01 -3.97
N ARG A 271 24.08 -7.44 -3.63
CA ARG A 271 23.17 -8.07 -4.59
C ARG A 271 22.36 -7.03 -5.31
N THR A 272 22.48 -6.98 -6.64
CA THR A 272 21.66 -6.14 -7.50
C THR A 272 20.22 -6.65 -7.55
N ILE A 273 19.27 -5.75 -7.33
CA ILE A 273 17.82 -6.00 -7.33
C ILE A 273 17.22 -5.19 -8.47
N LYS A 274 16.55 -5.86 -9.41
CA LYS A 274 15.85 -5.21 -10.53
C LYS A 274 14.41 -4.93 -10.16
N VAL A 275 13.94 -3.73 -10.50
CA VAL A 275 12.56 -3.30 -10.22
C VAL A 275 11.94 -2.62 -11.43
N ASP A 276 10.66 -2.89 -11.65
CA ASP A 276 9.83 -2.17 -12.60
C ASP A 276 8.82 -1.32 -11.84
N VAL A 277 9.13 -0.04 -11.67
CA VAL A 277 8.35 0.90 -10.85
C VAL A 277 8.14 2.19 -11.63
N ARG A 278 6.89 2.69 -11.63
CA ARG A 278 6.59 4.05 -12.07
C ARG A 278 6.91 5.03 -10.94
N VAL A 279 7.65 6.09 -11.23
CA VAL A 279 8.05 7.09 -10.24
C VAL A 279 7.25 8.37 -10.41
N VAL A 280 6.63 8.82 -9.31
CA VAL A 280 5.98 10.12 -9.17
C VAL A 280 6.67 10.84 -8.00
N ALA A 281 7.27 11.99 -8.25
CA ALA A 281 7.95 12.78 -7.24
C ALA A 281 7.18 14.09 -7.00
N ALA A 282 7.19 14.60 -5.76
CA ALA A 282 6.58 15.88 -5.42
C ALA A 282 7.54 16.76 -4.63
N THR A 283 7.38 18.08 -4.78
CA THR A 283 8.12 19.09 -4.03
C THR A 283 7.35 20.40 -3.94
N ASN A 284 7.58 21.14 -2.87
CA ASN A 284 7.14 22.52 -2.70
C ASN A 284 8.20 23.54 -3.12
N ARG A 285 9.45 23.09 -3.36
CA ARG A 285 10.58 23.97 -3.75
C ARG A 285 10.73 24.06 -5.27
N LYS A 286 11.27 25.16 -5.75
CA LYS A 286 11.72 25.31 -7.14
C LYS A 286 13.07 24.61 -7.29
N LEU A 287 13.06 23.37 -7.82
CA LEU A 287 14.28 22.52 -7.92
C LEU A 287 15.36 23.17 -8.79
N GLU A 288 15.00 24.02 -9.76
CA GLU A 288 15.95 24.79 -10.57
C GLU A 288 16.87 25.65 -9.68
N GLN A 289 16.30 26.32 -8.68
CA GLN A 289 17.06 27.12 -7.73
C GLN A 289 17.93 26.25 -6.80
N SER A 290 17.45 25.06 -6.45
CA SER A 290 18.24 24.10 -5.66
C SER A 290 19.41 23.53 -6.47
N VAL A 291 19.27 23.36 -7.77
CA VAL A 291 20.36 22.99 -8.69
C VAL A 291 21.41 24.10 -8.76
N GLU A 292 21.00 25.36 -8.93
CA GLU A 292 21.92 26.52 -8.94
C GLU A 292 22.74 26.64 -7.65
N LYS A 293 22.15 26.28 -6.52
CA LYS A 293 22.79 26.29 -5.19
C LYS A 293 23.62 25.03 -4.90
N ASN A 294 23.67 24.07 -5.82
CA ASN A 294 24.30 22.74 -5.62
C ASN A 294 23.68 21.92 -4.46
N GLU A 295 22.43 22.19 -4.09
CA GLU A 295 21.66 21.40 -3.12
C GLU A 295 20.95 20.21 -3.79
N PHE A 296 20.76 20.30 -5.11
CA PHE A 296 20.12 19.24 -5.91
C PHE A 296 20.92 18.98 -7.19
N ARG A 297 21.09 17.72 -7.56
CA ARG A 297 21.87 17.33 -8.74
C ARG A 297 21.11 17.64 -10.03
N GLN A 298 21.78 18.23 -10.98
CA GLN A 298 21.21 18.59 -12.27
C GLN A 298 20.78 17.34 -13.09
N ASP A 299 21.56 16.26 -13.04
CA ASP A 299 21.24 15.02 -13.76
C ASP A 299 19.97 14.35 -13.22
N LEU A 300 19.78 14.34 -11.91
CA LEU A 300 18.55 13.83 -11.27
C LEU A 300 17.36 14.73 -11.61
N TYR A 301 17.52 16.05 -11.56
CA TYR A 301 16.45 16.99 -11.93
C TYR A 301 15.90 16.69 -13.34
N PHE A 302 16.75 16.57 -14.36
CA PHE A 302 16.29 16.25 -15.71
C PHE A 302 15.64 14.86 -15.82
N ARG A 303 16.04 13.90 -15.00
CA ARG A 303 15.44 12.58 -14.99
C ARG A 303 14.10 12.52 -14.29
N LEU A 304 13.86 13.39 -13.31
CA LEU A 304 12.57 13.54 -12.63
C LEU A 304 11.60 14.44 -13.41
N ASN A 305 12.08 15.54 -13.97
CA ASN A 305 11.28 16.54 -14.66
C ASN A 305 11.00 16.17 -16.13
N VAL A 306 10.53 14.92 -16.35
CA VAL A 306 10.10 14.48 -17.68
C VAL A 306 8.70 15.04 -18.00
N VAL A 307 7.78 14.93 -17.03
CA VAL A 307 6.45 15.53 -17.14
C VAL A 307 6.21 16.39 -15.91
N PRO A 308 6.38 17.72 -16.00
CA PRO A 308 6.04 18.63 -14.92
C PRO A 308 4.52 18.75 -14.78
N VAL A 309 4.04 18.69 -13.53
CA VAL A 309 2.63 18.92 -13.17
C VAL A 309 2.59 19.93 -12.06
N HIS A 310 2.06 21.12 -12.38
CA HIS A 310 1.86 22.18 -11.40
C HIS A 310 0.49 22.03 -10.74
N VAL A 311 0.47 22.01 -9.39
CA VAL A 311 -0.76 22.02 -8.60
C VAL A 311 -1.04 23.45 -8.17
N PRO A 312 -2.13 24.08 -8.64
CA PRO A 312 -2.41 25.48 -8.35
C PRO A 312 -2.69 25.69 -6.86
N ALA A 313 -2.25 26.82 -6.33
CA ALA A 313 -2.58 27.26 -4.99
C ALA A 313 -4.09 27.51 -4.86
N LEU A 314 -4.64 27.45 -3.63
CA LEU A 314 -6.09 27.60 -3.42
C LEU A 314 -6.61 28.97 -3.88
N ARG A 315 -5.82 30.03 -3.73
CA ARG A 315 -6.12 31.39 -4.24
C ARG A 315 -6.17 31.48 -5.76
N GLU A 316 -5.64 30.52 -6.49
CA GLU A 316 -5.66 30.42 -7.96
C GLU A 316 -6.84 29.58 -8.48
N ARG A 317 -7.66 29.06 -7.57
CA ARG A 317 -8.82 28.21 -7.85
C ARG A 317 -10.12 28.97 -7.59
N ASP A 318 -10.46 29.84 -8.52
CA ASP A 318 -11.65 30.69 -8.38
C ASP A 318 -12.92 29.86 -8.19
N GLY A 319 -13.66 30.12 -7.11
CA GLY A 319 -14.91 29.43 -6.79
C GLY A 319 -14.76 28.09 -6.08
N ASP A 320 -13.56 27.54 -5.91
CA ASP A 320 -13.36 26.25 -5.24
C ASP A 320 -13.47 26.38 -3.70
N VAL A 321 -13.17 27.56 -3.11
CA VAL A 321 -13.19 27.73 -1.64
C VAL A 321 -14.55 27.41 -1.03
N PRO A 322 -15.70 27.94 -1.51
CA PRO A 322 -17.02 27.59 -0.96
C PRO A 322 -17.33 26.10 -1.08
N LEU A 323 -17.07 25.52 -2.24
CA LEU A 323 -17.34 24.10 -2.51
C LEU A 323 -16.52 23.19 -1.57
N LEU A 324 -15.24 23.47 -1.41
CA LEU A 324 -14.36 22.75 -0.47
C LEU A 324 -14.81 22.96 0.97
N ALA A 325 -15.17 24.19 1.35
CA ALA A 325 -15.61 24.50 2.69
C ALA A 325 -16.89 23.75 3.08
N GLU A 326 -17.87 23.71 2.20
CA GLU A 326 -19.11 22.95 2.41
C GLU A 326 -18.82 21.45 2.55
N ALA A 327 -18.03 20.88 1.65
CA ALA A 327 -17.68 19.45 1.67
C ALA A 327 -16.96 19.08 2.97
N PHE A 328 -15.97 19.86 3.40
CA PHE A 328 -15.23 19.60 4.63
C PHE A 328 -16.08 19.84 5.89
N CYS A 329 -16.89 20.88 5.93
CA CYS A 329 -17.80 21.15 7.04
C CYS A 329 -18.75 19.96 7.25
N GLN A 330 -19.41 19.50 6.20
CA GLN A 330 -20.31 18.34 6.26
C GLN A 330 -19.60 17.07 6.72
N ARG A 331 -18.36 16.87 6.31
CA ARG A 331 -17.53 15.74 6.75
C ARG A 331 -17.21 15.82 8.23
N PHE A 332 -16.75 16.98 8.73
CA PHE A 332 -16.42 17.16 10.14
C PHE A 332 -17.63 17.07 11.05
N ILE A 333 -18.79 17.60 10.63
CA ILE A 333 -20.06 17.44 11.36
C ILE A 333 -20.39 15.96 11.54
N ARG A 334 -20.28 15.14 10.47
CA ARG A 334 -20.51 13.69 10.55
C ARG A 334 -19.51 12.98 11.42
N ASN A 335 -18.22 13.30 11.28
CA ASN A 335 -17.15 12.61 11.99
C ASN A 335 -17.16 12.89 13.50
N HIS A 336 -17.46 14.13 13.89
CA HIS A 336 -17.50 14.54 15.30
C HIS A 336 -18.89 14.42 15.94
N GLY A 337 -19.94 14.16 15.16
CA GLY A 337 -21.30 13.99 15.68
C GLY A 337 -21.86 15.27 16.33
N VAL A 338 -21.41 16.45 15.90
CA VAL A 338 -21.81 17.72 16.49
C VAL A 338 -23.08 18.27 15.87
N PRO A 339 -23.95 19.01 16.60
CA PRO A 339 -25.24 19.51 16.10
C PRO A 339 -25.13 20.78 15.25
N VAL A 340 -24.01 20.96 14.54
CA VAL A 340 -23.78 22.11 13.64
C VAL A 340 -24.57 21.91 12.34
N LYS A 341 -25.27 22.95 11.86
CA LYS A 341 -26.12 22.86 10.66
C LYS A 341 -25.38 23.12 9.34
N GLY A 342 -24.24 23.81 9.39
CA GLY A 342 -23.44 24.16 8.21
C GLY A 342 -22.81 25.53 8.32
N LEU A 343 -22.39 26.09 7.19
CA LEU A 343 -21.76 27.40 7.08
C LEU A 343 -22.80 28.50 6.83
N THR A 344 -22.66 29.65 7.47
CA THR A 344 -23.49 30.83 7.18
C THR A 344 -22.94 31.57 5.95
N PRO A 345 -23.77 32.43 5.28
CA PRO A 345 -23.31 33.24 4.15
C PRO A 345 -22.14 34.17 4.52
N GLU A 346 -22.17 34.72 5.75
CA GLU A 346 -21.11 35.59 6.28
C GLU A 346 -19.79 34.82 6.43
N SER A 347 -19.86 33.58 6.95
CA SER A 347 -18.69 32.66 7.07
C SER A 347 -18.12 32.37 5.69
N LEU A 348 -18.95 32.02 4.71
CA LEU A 348 -18.52 31.78 3.32
C LEU A 348 -17.82 33.00 2.71
N THR A 349 -18.36 34.19 2.91
CA THR A 349 -17.75 35.45 2.45
C THR A 349 -16.38 35.67 3.08
N ALA A 350 -16.25 35.43 4.38
CA ALA A 350 -14.97 35.55 5.08
C ALA A 350 -13.93 34.51 4.57
N LEU A 351 -14.35 33.29 4.32
CA LEU A 351 -13.47 32.22 3.78
C LEU A 351 -12.99 32.55 2.35
N GLN A 352 -13.86 33.16 1.51
CA GLN A 352 -13.49 33.57 0.15
C GLN A 352 -12.51 34.74 0.13
N GLY A 353 -12.56 35.63 1.13
CA GLY A 353 -11.68 36.80 1.23
C GLY A 353 -10.28 36.50 1.76
N HIS A 354 -9.96 35.25 2.11
CA HIS A 354 -8.66 34.88 2.67
C HIS A 354 -7.74 34.27 1.61
N ASP A 355 -6.45 34.56 1.66
CA ASP A 355 -5.45 34.12 0.67
C ASP A 355 -4.98 32.64 0.83
N TRP A 356 -5.27 32.01 1.95
CA TRP A 356 -4.96 30.62 2.28
C TRP A 356 -3.49 30.25 2.02
N PRO A 357 -2.51 30.84 2.72
CA PRO A 357 -1.09 30.50 2.54
C PRO A 357 -0.77 29.02 2.83
N GLY A 358 -1.54 28.38 3.72
CA GLY A 358 -1.47 26.92 3.96
C GLY A 358 -2.42 26.10 3.08
N ASN A 359 -3.04 26.75 2.08
CA ASN A 359 -3.90 26.12 1.08
C ASN A 359 -5.06 25.28 1.68
N ILE A 360 -5.35 24.13 1.10
CA ILE A 360 -6.44 23.23 1.52
C ILE A 360 -6.22 22.72 2.94
N ARG A 361 -4.97 22.46 3.34
CA ARG A 361 -4.66 21.99 4.70
C ARG A 361 -5.01 23.04 5.76
N GLU A 362 -4.75 24.31 5.50
CA GLU A 362 -5.16 25.40 6.38
C GLU A 362 -6.69 25.52 6.45
N LEU A 363 -7.36 25.50 5.30
CA LEU A 363 -8.82 25.54 5.21
C LEU A 363 -9.46 24.39 6.02
N GLN A 364 -8.95 23.17 5.88
CA GLN A 364 -9.40 22.02 6.66
C GLN A 364 -9.25 22.25 8.17
N ASN A 365 -8.06 22.66 8.61
CA ASN A 365 -7.78 22.89 10.03
C ASN A 365 -8.67 24.01 10.63
N VAL A 366 -8.93 25.07 9.89
CA VAL A 366 -9.81 26.15 10.32
C VAL A 366 -11.24 25.67 10.47
N LEU A 367 -11.75 24.93 9.48
CA LEU A 367 -13.12 24.42 9.50
C LEU A 367 -13.31 23.34 10.57
N GLU A 368 -12.37 22.43 10.73
CA GLU A 368 -12.44 21.40 11.77
C GLU A 368 -12.49 22.03 13.18
N ARG A 369 -11.59 23.01 13.41
CA ARG A 369 -11.60 23.77 14.67
C ARG A 369 -12.91 24.51 14.88
N ALA A 370 -13.45 25.14 13.84
CA ALA A 370 -14.71 25.86 13.94
C ALA A 370 -15.86 24.89 14.27
N VAL A 371 -15.96 23.74 13.61
CA VAL A 371 -16.99 22.72 13.87
C VAL A 371 -16.89 22.18 15.31
N ILE A 372 -15.68 21.92 15.81
CA ILE A 372 -15.47 21.40 17.20
C ILE A 372 -15.82 22.47 18.25
N LEU A 373 -15.49 23.75 18.00
CA LEU A 373 -15.70 24.83 18.96
C LEU A 373 -17.08 25.49 18.86
N CYS A 374 -17.80 25.29 17.76
CA CYS A 374 -19.17 25.80 17.58
C CYS A 374 -20.11 24.94 18.45
N GLY A 375 -20.65 25.49 19.51
CA GLY A 375 -21.50 24.76 20.47
C GLY A 375 -22.93 24.50 20.00
N GLU A 376 -23.43 25.19 18.98
CA GLU A 376 -24.79 25.05 18.41
C GLU A 376 -24.80 25.46 16.92
#